data_3d65e36ef0fec3f12047ea8eb53253ea
#
_entry.id   3d65e36ef0fec3f12047ea8eb53253ea
#
_cell.length_a   1.000
_cell.length_b   1.000
_cell.length_c   1.000
_cell.angle_alpha   90.00
_cell.angle_beta   90.00
_cell.angle_gamma   90.00
#
_symmetry.space_group_name_H-M   'P 1'
#
loop_
_entity.id
_entity.type
_entity.pdbx_description
1 polymer ?
#
loop_
_entity_poly.entity_id
_entity_poly.type
_entity_poly.pdbx_seq_one_letter_code
_entity_poly.pdbx_strand_id
1 'polypeptide(L)'
;MTYKGWESFTPKGGPPERPSRSKYGAVKTTRDGITFDSRKEADRWTVLKARQHAKEISGLSRQVPFELSVLPRDPVMATTVGFQRIGTYVADFCYIEDGARVVEDVKGMRTDMYRWKKKHLLAEYGIQ
;
A
#
# COMPACT_ATOMS: atom_id res chain seq x y z
N MET A 1 8.99 -50.01 -4.89
CA MET A 1 10.15 -49.21 -5.34
C MET A 1 10.19 -47.91 -4.61
N THR A 2 11.12 -47.76 -3.70
CA THR A 2 11.34 -46.49 -3.01
C THR A 2 12.27 -45.63 -3.85
N TYR A 3 11.77 -44.54 -4.36
CA TYR A 3 12.56 -43.57 -5.11
C TYR A 3 13.37 -42.72 -4.12
N LYS A 4 14.67 -42.99 -4.01
CA LYS A 4 15.60 -42.28 -3.11
C LYS A 4 16.41 -41.18 -3.84
N GLY A 5 15.87 -40.57 -4.89
CA GLY A 5 16.60 -39.61 -5.71
C GLY A 5 16.59 -38.17 -5.22
N TRP A 6 15.77 -37.83 -4.23
CA TRP A 6 15.59 -36.43 -3.78
C TRP A 6 16.31 -36.09 -2.47
N GLU A 7 16.72 -37.10 -1.68
CA GLU A 7 17.35 -36.90 -0.38
C GLU A 7 18.80 -36.39 -0.42
N SER A 8 19.43 -36.40 -1.60
CA SER A 8 20.82 -35.93 -1.74
C SER A 8 20.98 -34.59 -2.42
N PHE A 9 19.88 -33.88 -2.75
CA PHE A 9 19.96 -32.54 -3.28
C PHE A 9 19.97 -31.50 -2.16
N THR A 10 21.14 -31.33 -1.54
CA THR A 10 21.41 -30.07 -0.82
C THR A 10 21.79 -29.05 -1.90
N PRO A 11 21.00 -28.02 -2.15
CA PRO A 11 21.46 -26.93 -2.99
C PRO A 11 22.69 -26.33 -2.29
N LYS A 12 23.87 -26.56 -2.85
CA LYS A 12 25.04 -25.75 -2.53
C LYS A 12 24.57 -24.32 -2.69
N GLY A 13 24.78 -23.51 -1.63
CA GLY A 13 24.31 -22.14 -1.58
C GLY A 13 24.48 -21.46 -2.92
N GLY A 14 23.36 -21.06 -3.52
CA GLY A 14 23.38 -20.29 -4.75
C GLY A 14 24.20 -19.02 -4.55
N PRO A 15 24.69 -18.40 -5.62
CA PRO A 15 25.38 -17.13 -5.51
C PRO A 15 24.50 -16.18 -4.70
N PRO A 16 25.10 -15.31 -3.86
CA PRO A 16 24.32 -14.41 -3.01
C PRO A 16 23.30 -13.69 -3.90
N GLU A 17 22.03 -13.79 -3.52
CA GLU A 17 20.95 -13.15 -4.25
C GLU A 17 21.32 -11.66 -4.41
N ARG A 18 21.52 -11.25 -5.65
CA ARG A 18 21.69 -9.83 -5.94
C ARG A 18 20.44 -9.15 -5.42
N PRO A 19 20.55 -8.08 -4.61
CA PRO A 19 19.39 -7.36 -4.15
C PRO A 19 18.53 -7.04 -5.37
N SER A 20 17.28 -7.48 -5.35
CA SER A 20 16.34 -7.29 -6.45
C SER A 20 16.28 -5.80 -6.76
N ARG A 21 16.80 -5.41 -7.91
CA ARG A 21 16.64 -4.03 -8.39
C ARG A 21 15.15 -3.79 -8.47
N SER A 22 14.67 -2.80 -7.72
CA SER A 22 13.30 -2.34 -7.82
C SER A 22 12.97 -2.18 -9.32
N LYS A 23 11.89 -2.79 -9.76
CA LYS A 23 11.43 -2.81 -11.16
C LYS A 23 11.30 -1.42 -11.78
N TYR A 24 11.29 -0.38 -10.97
CA TYR A 24 11.09 1.02 -11.35
C TYR A 24 12.18 1.97 -10.83
N GLY A 25 13.35 1.45 -10.45
CA GLY A 25 14.50 2.26 -10.04
C GLY A 25 14.33 3.01 -8.71
N ALA A 26 13.31 2.71 -7.91
CA ALA A 26 13.13 3.30 -6.60
C ALA A 26 14.22 2.80 -5.64
N VAL A 27 14.89 3.73 -4.95
CA VAL A 27 15.91 3.44 -3.95
C VAL A 27 15.28 3.53 -2.57
N LYS A 28 15.33 2.43 -1.81
CA LYS A 28 14.91 2.44 -0.41
C LYS A 28 15.73 3.45 0.37
N THR A 29 15.06 4.29 1.13
CA THR A 29 15.66 5.37 1.89
C THR A 29 15.23 5.28 3.35
N THR A 30 16.19 5.31 4.27
CA THR A 30 15.90 5.34 5.71
C THR A 30 15.98 6.78 6.23
N ARG A 31 14.95 7.19 6.95
CA ARG A 31 14.88 8.50 7.61
C ARG A 31 14.11 8.38 8.93
N ASP A 32 14.60 8.98 9.99
CA ASP A 32 14.02 8.90 11.35
C ASP A 32 13.81 7.45 11.83
N GLY A 33 14.71 6.52 11.46
CA GLY A 33 14.59 5.10 11.79
C GLY A 33 13.53 4.34 10.98
N ILE A 34 12.89 4.99 10.00
CA ILE A 34 11.86 4.40 9.14
C ILE A 34 12.44 4.18 7.74
N THR A 35 12.25 2.99 7.20
CA THR A 35 12.63 2.68 5.81
C THR A 35 11.43 2.92 4.89
N PHE A 36 11.65 3.78 3.90
CA PHE A 36 10.68 4.12 2.85
C PHE A 36 11.06 3.42 1.55
N ASP A 37 10.05 3.06 0.75
CA ASP A 37 10.26 2.41 -0.53
C ASP A 37 10.86 3.34 -1.60
N SER A 38 10.76 4.64 -1.39
CA SER A 38 11.35 5.64 -2.28
C SER A 38 11.84 6.89 -1.51
N ARG A 39 12.78 7.61 -2.12
CA ARG A 39 13.24 8.91 -1.61
C ARG A 39 12.09 9.92 -1.56
N LYS A 40 11.20 9.90 -2.55
CA LYS A 40 10.03 10.80 -2.60
C LYS A 40 9.11 10.61 -1.40
N GLU A 41 8.87 9.37 -1.00
CA GLU A 41 8.10 9.08 0.21
C GLU A 41 8.78 9.62 1.47
N ALA A 42 10.09 9.39 1.61
CA ALA A 42 10.87 9.89 2.74
C ALA A 42 10.85 11.42 2.81
N ASP A 43 10.99 12.10 1.69
CA ASP A 43 10.93 13.57 1.62
C ASP A 43 9.53 14.09 1.96
N ARG A 44 8.49 13.44 1.43
CA ARG A 44 7.10 13.81 1.75
C ARG A 44 6.77 13.60 3.23
N TRP A 45 7.23 12.51 3.81
CA TRP A 45 7.10 12.26 5.24
C TRP A 45 7.67 13.40 6.09
N THR A 46 8.86 13.88 5.75
CA THR A 46 9.49 15.00 6.46
C THR A 46 8.62 16.25 6.42
N VAL A 47 8.07 16.58 5.25
CA VAL A 47 7.16 17.72 5.07
C VAL A 47 5.89 17.55 5.90
N LEU A 48 5.26 16.38 5.85
CA LEU A 48 4.02 16.11 6.60
C LEU A 48 4.24 16.12 8.11
N LYS A 49 5.38 15.62 8.59
CA LYS A 49 5.75 15.73 10.02
C LYS A 49 5.90 17.18 10.46
N ALA A 50 6.54 18.01 9.64
CA ALA A 50 6.67 19.45 9.93
C ALA A 50 5.32 20.14 9.97
N ARG A 51 4.41 19.82 9.03
CA ARG A 51 3.04 20.33 9.01
C ARG A 51 2.23 19.90 10.24
N GLN A 52 2.39 18.65 10.68
CA GLN A 52 1.76 18.16 11.91
C GLN A 52 2.30 18.89 13.15
N HIS A 53 3.62 19.10 13.21
CA HIS A 53 4.23 19.86 14.29
C HIS A 53 3.72 21.32 14.33
N ALA A 54 3.54 21.93 13.17
CA ALA A 54 2.93 23.26 13.02
C ALA A 54 1.41 23.29 13.26
N LYS A 55 0.80 22.14 13.55
CA LYS A 55 -0.65 21.95 13.76
C LYS A 55 -1.52 22.30 12.54
N GLU A 56 -0.95 22.27 11.35
CA GLU A 56 -1.69 22.43 10.09
C GLU A 56 -2.48 21.16 9.75
N ILE A 57 -1.95 19.99 10.13
CA ILE A 57 -2.59 18.69 9.98
C ILE A 57 -2.52 17.92 11.29
N SER A 58 -3.34 16.87 11.42
CA SER A 58 -3.35 15.97 12.58
C SER A 58 -3.53 14.52 12.16
N GLY A 59 -3.24 13.59 13.09
CA GLY A 59 -3.46 12.16 12.87
C GLY A 59 -2.64 11.58 11.72
N LEU A 60 -1.44 12.10 11.46
CA LEU A 60 -0.57 11.60 10.41
C LEU A 60 -0.23 10.13 10.62
N SER A 61 -0.56 9.32 9.65
CA SER A 61 -0.31 7.88 9.62
C SER A 61 0.26 7.49 8.26
N ARG A 62 1.07 6.43 8.22
CA ARG A 62 1.67 5.90 7.00
C ARG A 62 1.23 4.45 6.75
N GLN A 63 1.28 4.04 5.48
CA GLN A 63 0.97 2.68 5.07
C GLN A 63 -0.38 2.20 5.62
N VAL A 64 -1.42 3.00 5.39
CA VAL A 64 -2.76 2.75 5.90
C VAL A 64 -3.54 1.87 4.92
N PRO A 65 -3.95 0.65 5.34
CA PRO A 65 -4.73 -0.22 4.49
C PRO A 65 -6.21 0.16 4.52
N PHE A 66 -6.83 0.14 3.34
CA PHE A 66 -8.28 0.26 3.15
C PHE A 66 -8.78 -0.99 2.46
N GLU A 67 -9.69 -1.72 3.09
CA GLU A 67 -10.37 -2.83 2.43
C GLU A 67 -11.33 -2.29 1.37
N LEU A 68 -11.26 -2.85 0.17
CA LEU A 68 -12.17 -2.54 -0.93
C LEU A 68 -13.20 -3.65 -1.03
N SER A 69 -14.49 -3.28 -0.95
CA SER A 69 -15.60 -4.21 -0.95
C SER A 69 -16.66 -3.79 -1.97
N VAL A 70 -17.47 -4.73 -2.38
CA VAL A 70 -18.64 -4.49 -3.22
C VAL A 70 -19.86 -5.17 -2.63
N LEU A 71 -21.01 -4.55 -2.81
CA LEU A 71 -22.30 -5.17 -2.54
C LEU A 71 -22.87 -5.66 -3.88
N PRO A 72 -23.30 -6.93 -3.98
CA PRO A 72 -23.96 -7.41 -5.18
C PRO A 72 -25.16 -6.54 -5.57
N ARG A 73 -25.33 -6.29 -6.88
CA ARG A 73 -26.48 -5.51 -7.36
C ARG A 73 -27.81 -6.27 -7.23
N ASP A 74 -27.74 -7.61 -7.30
CA ASP A 74 -28.92 -8.43 -7.10
C ASP A 74 -29.34 -8.35 -5.63
N PRO A 75 -30.60 -7.95 -5.33
CA PRO A 75 -31.06 -7.78 -3.94
C PRO A 75 -31.02 -9.06 -3.11
N VAL A 76 -31.28 -10.21 -3.73
CA VAL A 76 -31.25 -11.51 -3.04
C VAL A 76 -29.83 -11.85 -2.66
N MET A 77 -28.89 -11.70 -3.60
CA MET A 77 -27.47 -11.93 -3.35
C MET A 77 -26.92 -10.94 -2.31
N ALA A 78 -27.27 -9.67 -2.40
CA ALA A 78 -26.85 -8.65 -1.43
C ALA A 78 -27.29 -9.01 0.00
N THR A 79 -28.50 -9.50 0.16
CA THR A 79 -29.02 -9.94 1.46
C THR A 79 -28.37 -11.24 1.94
N THR A 80 -28.07 -12.16 1.01
CA THR A 80 -27.55 -13.50 1.34
C THR A 80 -26.07 -13.47 1.68
N VAL A 81 -25.24 -12.76 0.89
CA VAL A 81 -23.78 -12.77 1.03
C VAL A 81 -23.19 -11.46 1.58
N GLY A 82 -23.98 -10.38 1.56
CA GLY A 82 -23.54 -9.07 2.03
C GLY A 82 -22.35 -8.49 1.23
N PHE A 83 -21.59 -7.61 1.84
CA PHE A 83 -20.40 -7.04 1.23
C PHE A 83 -19.32 -8.09 1.00
N GLN A 84 -18.76 -8.08 -0.21
CA GLN A 84 -17.68 -8.98 -0.62
C GLN A 84 -16.38 -8.18 -0.77
N ARG A 85 -15.36 -8.58 -0.01
CA ARG A 85 -14.03 -7.99 -0.14
C ARG A 85 -13.43 -8.36 -1.49
N ILE A 86 -12.96 -7.36 -2.24
CA ILE A 86 -12.35 -7.54 -3.57
C ILE A 86 -10.87 -7.20 -3.60
N GLY A 87 -10.35 -6.55 -2.59
CA GLY A 87 -8.94 -6.19 -2.52
C GLY A 87 -8.63 -5.26 -1.37
N THR A 88 -7.40 -4.76 -1.37
CA THR A 88 -6.91 -3.78 -0.41
C THR A 88 -6.17 -2.67 -1.15
N TYR A 89 -6.43 -1.44 -0.75
CA TYR A 89 -5.67 -0.28 -1.15
C TYR A 89 -4.81 0.18 0.03
N VAL A 90 -3.51 0.30 -0.15
CA VAL A 90 -2.60 0.80 0.88
C VAL A 90 -2.18 2.20 0.51
N ALA A 91 -2.60 3.19 1.31
CA ALA A 91 -2.20 4.58 1.16
C ALA A 91 -0.83 4.81 1.76
N ASP A 92 0.01 5.59 1.09
CA ASP A 92 1.32 5.94 1.64
C ASP A 92 1.18 6.80 2.90
N PHE A 93 0.25 7.78 2.88
CA PHE A 93 -0.05 8.65 4.01
C PHE A 93 -1.55 8.92 4.16
N CYS A 94 -1.99 9.04 5.41
CA CYS A 94 -3.31 9.55 5.78
C CYS A 94 -3.17 10.58 6.88
N TYR A 95 -3.98 11.62 6.83
CA TYR A 95 -4.02 12.67 7.86
C TYR A 95 -5.36 13.42 7.82
N ILE A 96 -5.58 14.27 8.79
CA ILE A 96 -6.73 15.19 8.84
C ILE A 96 -6.25 16.59 8.54
N GLU A 97 -6.87 17.24 7.59
CA GLU A 97 -6.67 18.64 7.21
C GLU A 97 -8.02 19.32 7.12
N ASP A 98 -8.19 20.45 7.81
CA ASP A 98 -9.45 21.21 7.87
C ASP A 98 -10.69 20.34 8.23
N GLY A 99 -10.50 19.36 9.12
CA GLY A 99 -11.55 18.44 9.55
C GLY A 99 -11.88 17.32 8.56
N ALA A 100 -11.24 17.27 7.41
CA ALA A 100 -11.42 16.23 6.39
C ALA A 100 -10.25 15.23 6.39
N ARG A 101 -10.58 13.97 6.12
CA ARG A 101 -9.55 12.92 5.92
C ARG A 101 -8.92 13.07 4.54
N VAL A 102 -7.61 13.18 4.50
CA VAL A 102 -6.82 13.19 3.28
C VAL A 102 -6.07 11.86 3.15
N VAL A 103 -6.13 11.28 1.97
CA VAL A 103 -5.39 10.06 1.59
C VAL A 103 -4.45 10.42 0.47
N GLU A 104 -3.17 10.18 0.68
CA GLU A 104 -2.12 10.60 -0.24
C GLU A 104 -1.22 9.43 -0.65
N ASP A 105 -0.89 9.39 -1.93
CA ASP A 105 0.08 8.47 -2.51
C ASP A 105 1.19 9.21 -3.24
N VAL A 106 2.42 8.82 -2.96
CA VAL A 106 3.61 9.34 -3.62
C VAL A 106 4.05 8.37 -4.72
N LYS A 107 3.16 8.09 -5.68
CA LYS A 107 3.45 7.14 -6.76
C LYS A 107 4.22 7.80 -7.91
N GLY A 108 5.35 7.20 -8.27
CA GLY A 108 6.08 7.57 -9.48
C GLY A 108 5.39 7.09 -10.76
N MET A 109 4.71 5.94 -10.72
CA MET A 109 3.96 5.37 -11.83
C MET A 109 2.55 5.00 -11.40
N ARG A 110 1.55 5.50 -12.14
CA ARG A 110 0.13 5.21 -11.91
C ARG A 110 -0.34 4.13 -12.88
N THR A 111 -0.36 2.88 -12.42
CA THR A 111 -0.90 1.76 -13.19
C THR A 111 -2.43 1.85 -13.29
N ASP A 112 -3.02 1.12 -14.24
CA ASP A 112 -4.49 1.05 -14.37
C ASP A 112 -5.13 0.42 -13.13
N MET A 113 -4.47 -0.57 -12.53
CA MET A 113 -4.90 -1.16 -11.26
C MET A 113 -4.91 -0.14 -10.13
N TYR A 114 -3.89 0.72 -10.03
CA TYR A 114 -3.85 1.81 -9.07
C TYR A 114 -5.00 2.79 -9.26
N ARG A 115 -5.24 3.21 -10.51
CA ARG A 115 -6.35 4.13 -10.85
C ARG A 115 -7.71 3.55 -10.50
N TRP A 116 -7.90 2.26 -10.80
CA TRP A 116 -9.12 1.54 -10.48
C TRP A 116 -9.35 1.47 -8.97
N LYS A 117 -8.36 1.04 -8.20
CA LYS A 117 -8.42 0.96 -6.73
C LYS A 117 -8.71 2.34 -6.12
N LYS A 118 -8.08 3.40 -6.64
CA LYS A 118 -8.32 4.76 -6.16
C LYS A 118 -9.75 5.20 -6.40
N LYS A 119 -10.31 4.96 -7.59
CA LYS A 119 -11.71 5.25 -7.87
C LYS A 119 -12.66 4.50 -6.94
N HIS A 120 -12.37 3.25 -6.68
CA HIS A 120 -13.16 2.41 -5.78
C HIS A 120 -13.11 2.95 -4.34
N LEU A 121 -11.92 3.30 -3.86
CA LEU A 121 -11.72 3.93 -2.56
C LEU A 121 -12.55 5.22 -2.39
N LEU A 122 -12.51 6.09 -3.40
CA LEU A 122 -13.29 7.34 -3.40
C LEU A 122 -14.80 7.06 -3.33
N ALA A 123 -15.27 6.06 -4.09
CA ALA A 123 -16.68 5.69 -4.14
C ALA A 123 -17.17 5.05 -2.83
N GLU A 124 -16.36 4.18 -2.23
CA GLU A 124 -16.75 3.44 -1.02
C GLU A 124 -16.61 4.27 0.26
N TYR A 125 -15.53 5.02 0.39
CA TYR A 125 -15.22 5.76 1.61
C TYR A 125 -15.53 7.26 1.53
N GLY A 126 -15.92 7.78 0.37
CA GLY A 126 -16.18 9.22 0.19
C GLY A 126 -14.96 10.11 0.43
N ILE A 127 -13.76 9.59 0.24
CA ILE A 127 -12.50 10.30 0.46
C ILE A 127 -12.11 11.04 -0.83
N GLN A 128 -11.75 12.30 -0.74
CA GLN A 128 -11.26 13.12 -1.85
C GLN A 128 -9.73 13.15 -1.90
#